data_5cef5a131a078195c5c628884d09b5c4
#
_entry.id   5cef5a131a078195c5c628884d09b5c4
#
_cell.length_a   1.000
_cell.length_b   1.000
_cell.length_c   1.000
_cell.angle_alpha   90.00
_cell.angle_beta   90.00
_cell.angle_gamma   90.00
#
_symmetry.space_group_name_H-M   'P 1'
#
loop_
_entity.id
_entity.type
_entity.pdbx_description
1 polymer ?
#
loop_
_entity_poly.entity_id
_entity_poly.type
_entity_poly.pdbx_seq_one_letter_code
_entity_poly.pdbx_strand_id
1 'polypeptide(L)'
;MIRKGTRNGASYWFCHSCKHYFSGRSRVDSSAVYRYYAQGTYTIAQIAERLGISCSTVKRRMKNFPLSSTSIIAPRTVALQMDTTYWGRNFGVVLFMDVATHRVLHFRFIYRKERIEDYLAGIAYLKRQGIRVSGVISDGLSGLRKALAPIPYQYFQFHQIQRIRQLLTNHPKHPASIALKEIGLQLTQSDKKQFAGLLAQWHEQWKAYLEEKTFSENGASFTYTHRRLRAAYFSLTRHLDILYTYQCFPELGLPNTNNALESLNASLKTKLRLHRGISRERKQRLIQAIIIAYNPCPINES
;
A
#
# COMPACT_ATOMS: atom_id res chain seq x y z
N MET A 1 20.75 46.67 -16.31
CA MET A 1 19.29 46.53 -16.05
C MET A 1 18.70 47.91 -15.78
N ILE A 2 17.59 48.28 -16.42
CA ILE A 2 16.90 49.55 -16.19
C ILE A 2 15.55 49.28 -15.53
N ARG A 3 15.24 50.04 -14.47
CA ARG A 3 13.89 49.98 -13.84
C ARG A 3 12.87 50.58 -14.77
N LYS A 4 11.81 49.83 -15.11
CA LYS A 4 10.73 50.27 -16.02
C LYS A 4 9.42 50.61 -15.28
N GLY A 5 9.47 50.68 -13.93
CA GLY A 5 8.33 51.06 -13.11
C GLY A 5 7.88 49.97 -12.16
N THR A 6 6.61 50.04 -11.74
CA THR A 6 5.99 49.09 -10.80
C THR A 6 4.75 48.46 -11.44
N ARG A 7 4.59 47.14 -11.35
CA ARG A 7 3.40 46.42 -11.84
C ARG A 7 2.93 45.48 -10.72
N ASN A 8 1.67 45.63 -10.34
CA ASN A 8 1.08 44.84 -9.22
C ASN A 8 1.91 44.89 -7.93
N GLY A 9 2.40 46.08 -7.56
CA GLY A 9 3.18 46.30 -6.34
C GLY A 9 4.62 45.78 -6.36
N ALA A 10 5.14 45.33 -7.50
CA ALA A 10 6.50 44.86 -7.65
C ALA A 10 7.31 45.73 -8.63
N SER A 11 8.57 46.02 -8.33
CA SER A 11 9.47 46.70 -9.24
C SER A 11 9.70 45.86 -10.50
N TYR A 12 9.70 46.51 -11.66
CA TYR A 12 9.85 45.90 -12.96
C TYR A 12 11.13 46.38 -13.63
N TRP A 13 11.94 45.46 -14.08
CA TRP A 13 13.26 45.72 -14.61
C TRP A 13 13.39 45.13 -16.02
N PHE A 14 14.11 45.83 -16.88
CA PHE A 14 14.47 45.37 -18.23
C PHE A 14 15.99 45.18 -18.35
N CYS A 15 16.40 44.03 -18.87
CA CYS A 15 17.80 43.76 -19.15
C CYS A 15 18.10 44.03 -20.65
N HIS A 16 19.01 44.95 -20.96
CA HIS A 16 19.38 45.26 -22.35
C HIS A 16 20.19 44.14 -23.00
N SER A 17 20.93 43.35 -22.25
CA SER A 17 21.76 42.25 -22.78
C SER A 17 20.91 41.07 -23.24
N CYS A 18 19.99 40.60 -22.39
CA CYS A 18 19.15 39.44 -22.70
C CYS A 18 17.75 39.83 -23.22
N LYS A 19 17.41 41.12 -23.28
CA LYS A 19 16.11 41.69 -23.70
C LYS A 19 14.90 41.14 -22.97
N HIS A 20 15.09 40.66 -21.74
CA HIS A 20 14.02 40.13 -20.91
C HIS A 20 13.64 41.08 -19.78
N TYR A 21 12.36 40.93 -19.35
CA TYR A 21 11.83 41.68 -18.22
C TYR A 21 11.92 40.82 -16.94
N PHE A 22 12.29 41.44 -15.83
CA PHE A 22 12.39 40.83 -14.51
C PHE A 22 11.48 41.57 -13.52
N SER A 23 10.87 40.89 -12.60
CA SER A 23 10.13 41.53 -11.51
C SER A 23 10.83 41.27 -10.19
N GLY A 24 10.88 42.31 -9.32
CA GLY A 24 11.48 42.24 -7.99
C GLY A 24 10.69 41.42 -6.98
N ARG A 25 9.59 40.77 -7.39
CA ARG A 25 8.89 39.86 -6.48
C ARG A 25 9.71 38.60 -6.25
N SER A 26 9.96 38.31 -5.00
CA SER A 26 10.46 37.00 -4.58
C SER A 26 9.58 35.90 -5.21
N ARG A 27 10.18 35.04 -5.98
CA ARG A 27 9.46 33.87 -6.54
C ARG A 27 9.25 32.89 -5.38
N VAL A 28 8.00 32.58 -5.07
CA VAL A 28 7.71 31.49 -4.13
C VAL A 28 8.43 30.24 -4.61
N ASP A 29 9.19 29.65 -3.73
CA ASP A 29 9.94 28.44 -4.04
C ASP A 29 8.98 27.29 -4.37
N SER A 30 9.24 26.60 -5.48
CA SER A 30 8.45 25.45 -5.92
C SER A 30 8.55 24.29 -4.92
N SER A 31 9.67 24.19 -4.18
CA SER A 31 9.84 23.18 -3.13
C SER A 31 8.90 23.41 -1.94
N ALA A 32 8.61 24.68 -1.60
CA ALA A 32 7.63 25.00 -0.57
C ALA A 32 6.21 24.54 -0.99
N VAL A 33 5.83 24.81 -2.24
CA VAL A 33 4.53 24.33 -2.78
C VAL A 33 4.47 22.80 -2.73
N TYR A 34 5.53 22.14 -3.17
CA TYR A 34 5.64 20.68 -3.16
C TYR A 34 5.52 20.10 -1.74
N ARG A 35 6.21 20.68 -0.78
CA ARG A 35 6.20 20.27 0.63
C ARG A 35 4.78 20.30 1.20
N TYR A 36 4.06 21.40 1.03
CA TYR A 36 2.66 21.49 1.47
C TYR A 36 1.75 20.50 0.75
N TYR A 37 1.97 20.27 -0.54
CA TYR A 37 1.11 19.42 -1.35
C TYR A 37 1.35 17.92 -1.12
N ALA A 38 2.59 17.47 -1.08
CA ALA A 38 2.95 16.06 -0.95
C ALA A 38 3.10 15.59 0.50
N GLN A 39 3.70 16.41 1.37
CA GLN A 39 3.94 16.05 2.77
C GLN A 39 2.78 16.46 3.67
N GLY A 40 2.20 17.63 3.43
CA GLY A 40 1.07 18.14 4.21
C GLY A 40 -0.29 17.56 3.83
N THR A 41 -1.31 17.98 4.56
CA THR A 41 -2.72 17.65 4.34
C THR A 41 -3.52 18.89 3.90
N TYR A 42 -2.93 19.71 3.04
CA TYR A 42 -3.50 20.98 2.60
C TYR A 42 -4.18 20.87 1.24
N THR A 43 -5.31 21.53 1.08
CA THR A 43 -5.95 21.75 -0.21
C THR A 43 -5.17 22.78 -1.04
N ILE A 44 -5.40 22.82 -2.36
CA ILE A 44 -4.78 23.83 -3.22
C ILE A 44 -5.11 25.26 -2.77
N ALA A 45 -6.33 25.51 -2.27
CA ALA A 45 -6.74 26.82 -1.78
C ALA A 45 -5.95 27.22 -0.52
N GLN A 46 -5.81 26.33 0.45
CA GLN A 46 -5.01 26.55 1.65
C GLN A 46 -3.51 26.76 1.34
N ILE A 47 -2.96 26.04 0.38
CA ILE A 47 -1.57 26.28 -0.08
C ILE A 47 -1.44 27.65 -0.70
N ALA A 48 -2.41 28.06 -1.55
CA ALA A 48 -2.42 29.35 -2.20
C ALA A 48 -2.47 30.49 -1.18
N GLU A 49 -3.37 30.40 -0.19
CA GLU A 49 -3.50 31.34 0.91
C GLU A 49 -2.21 31.45 1.75
N ARG A 50 -1.67 30.30 2.23
CA ARG A 50 -0.43 30.30 3.05
C ARG A 50 0.78 30.88 2.34
N LEU A 51 0.89 30.73 1.02
CA LEU A 51 2.03 31.21 0.24
C LEU A 51 1.76 32.56 -0.42
N GLY A 52 0.60 33.18 -0.23
CA GLY A 52 0.23 34.46 -0.85
C GLY A 52 0.24 34.41 -2.38
N ILE A 53 -0.15 33.30 -3.00
CA ILE A 53 -0.18 33.08 -4.46
C ILE A 53 -1.53 32.58 -4.92
N SER A 54 -1.81 32.70 -6.21
CA SER A 54 -3.08 32.19 -6.77
C SER A 54 -3.10 30.63 -6.84
N CYS A 55 -4.29 30.02 -6.74
CA CYS A 55 -4.49 28.60 -6.98
C CYS A 55 -3.96 28.13 -8.33
N SER A 56 -4.04 28.97 -9.37
CA SER A 56 -3.46 28.69 -10.69
C SER A 56 -1.93 28.60 -10.66
N THR A 57 -1.28 29.46 -9.86
CA THR A 57 0.16 29.39 -9.65
C THR A 57 0.56 28.13 -8.91
N VAL A 58 -0.17 27.71 -7.85
CA VAL A 58 0.04 26.44 -7.16
C VAL A 58 -0.05 25.28 -8.18
N LYS A 59 -1.14 25.18 -8.96
CA LYS A 59 -1.34 24.12 -9.95
C LYS A 59 -0.22 24.07 -11.00
N ARG A 60 0.26 25.23 -11.49
CA ARG A 60 1.36 25.31 -12.44
C ARG A 60 2.67 24.85 -11.83
N ARG A 61 3.00 25.27 -10.59
CA ARG A 61 4.20 24.87 -9.89
C ARG A 61 4.25 23.37 -9.66
N MET A 62 3.12 22.77 -9.24
CA MET A 62 3.00 21.35 -9.06
C MET A 62 3.17 20.55 -10.36
N LYS A 63 2.60 21.05 -11.48
CA LYS A 63 2.76 20.42 -12.79
C LYS A 63 4.22 20.36 -13.23
N ASN A 64 4.98 21.41 -12.95
CA ASN A 64 6.35 21.59 -13.46
C ASN A 64 7.42 21.18 -12.43
N PHE A 65 7.04 20.70 -11.23
CA PHE A 65 7.99 20.26 -10.24
C PHE A 65 8.70 18.98 -10.70
N PRO A 66 10.02 18.92 -10.75
CA PRO A 66 10.74 17.72 -11.14
C PRO A 66 10.56 16.65 -10.07
N LEU A 67 9.96 15.53 -10.42
CA LEU A 67 9.85 14.36 -9.57
C LEU A 67 10.99 13.40 -9.94
N SER A 68 12.19 13.66 -9.44
CA SER A 68 13.30 12.74 -9.61
C SER A 68 13.24 11.67 -8.52
N SER A 69 13.06 10.43 -8.93
CA SER A 69 13.07 9.25 -8.05
C SER A 69 14.42 8.52 -8.06
N THR A 70 15.47 9.16 -8.48
CA THR A 70 16.80 8.55 -8.57
C THR A 70 17.55 8.57 -7.26
N SER A 71 17.03 7.90 -6.24
CA SER A 71 17.97 7.28 -5.30
C SER A 71 18.53 6.05 -6.00
N ILE A 72 19.84 6.09 -6.34
CA ILE A 72 20.58 4.90 -6.76
C ILE A 72 20.39 3.88 -5.65
N ILE A 73 19.69 2.79 -5.95
CA ILE A 73 19.49 1.72 -4.98
C ILE A 73 20.77 0.87 -5.05
N ALA A 74 21.60 0.93 -4.01
CA ALA A 74 22.77 0.06 -3.94
C ALA A 74 22.34 -1.41 -3.98
N PRO A 75 23.07 -2.29 -4.68
CA PRO A 75 22.82 -3.72 -4.70
C PRO A 75 22.79 -4.30 -3.27
N ARG A 76 21.69 -4.96 -2.93
CA ARG A 76 21.50 -5.57 -1.60
C ARG A 76 20.43 -6.64 -1.61
N THR A 77 20.41 -7.44 -0.54
CA THR A 77 19.33 -8.40 -0.27
C THR A 77 18.28 -7.73 0.61
N VAL A 78 17.01 -7.89 0.27
CA VAL A 78 15.87 -7.31 1.01
C VAL A 78 14.72 -8.29 1.12
N ALA A 79 13.96 -8.21 2.19
CA ALA A 79 12.61 -8.73 2.27
C ALA A 79 11.63 -7.63 1.82
N LEU A 80 10.63 -7.99 1.02
CA LEU A 80 9.67 -7.03 0.44
C LEU A 80 8.29 -7.16 1.07
N GLN A 81 7.69 -6.04 1.46
CA GLN A 81 6.25 -5.90 1.61
C GLN A 81 5.65 -5.46 0.28
N MET A 82 4.59 -6.14 -0.15
CA MET A 82 3.88 -5.81 -1.39
C MET A 82 2.39 -5.70 -1.13
N ASP A 83 1.77 -4.65 -1.64
CA ASP A 83 0.34 -4.43 -1.53
C ASP A 83 -0.14 -3.55 -2.69
N THR A 84 -1.44 -3.65 -3.00
CA THR A 84 -2.08 -2.83 -4.02
C THR A 84 -3.16 -1.95 -3.41
N THR A 85 -3.08 -0.65 -3.66
CA THR A 85 -4.13 0.27 -3.24
C THR A 85 -4.85 0.86 -4.45
N TYR A 86 -6.18 1.06 -4.32
CA TYR A 86 -7.06 1.48 -5.41
C TYR A 86 -7.78 2.79 -5.15
N TRP A 87 -8.04 3.51 -6.24
CA TRP A 87 -8.94 4.65 -6.31
C TRP A 87 -10.01 4.43 -7.39
N GLY A 88 -11.13 3.83 -6.98
CA GLY A 88 -12.17 3.33 -7.90
C GLY A 88 -11.82 1.94 -8.45
N ARG A 89 -12.50 1.55 -9.54
CA ARG A 89 -12.42 0.17 -10.08
C ARG A 89 -11.19 -0.08 -10.94
N ASN A 90 -10.71 0.95 -11.65
CA ASN A 90 -9.74 0.80 -12.74
C ASN A 90 -8.50 1.69 -12.59
N PHE A 91 -8.13 2.05 -11.37
CA PHE A 91 -6.90 2.79 -11.11
C PHE A 91 -6.34 2.43 -9.75
N GLY A 92 -5.13 1.91 -9.74
CA GLY A 92 -4.42 1.51 -8.52
C GLY A 92 -2.91 1.68 -8.66
N VAL A 93 -2.23 1.44 -7.56
CA VAL A 93 -0.76 1.36 -7.50
C VAL A 93 -0.36 0.13 -6.70
N VAL A 94 0.54 -0.66 -7.26
CA VAL A 94 1.25 -1.74 -6.58
C VAL A 94 2.50 -1.13 -5.96
N LEU A 95 2.72 -1.35 -4.68
CA LEU A 95 3.85 -0.85 -3.91
C LEU A 95 4.79 -1.99 -3.55
N PHE A 96 6.09 -1.73 -3.60
CA PHE A 96 7.17 -2.64 -3.22
C PHE A 96 8.02 -1.93 -2.18
N MET A 97 7.85 -2.29 -0.91
CA MET A 97 8.50 -1.66 0.22
C MET A 97 9.51 -2.60 0.86
N ASP A 98 10.70 -2.10 1.17
CA ASP A 98 11.69 -2.81 1.96
C ASP A 98 11.22 -2.94 3.41
N VAL A 99 11.20 -4.16 3.92
CA VAL A 99 10.78 -4.47 5.30
C VAL A 99 11.65 -3.76 6.34
N ALA A 100 12.97 -3.78 6.14
CA ALA A 100 13.92 -3.27 7.13
C ALA A 100 13.94 -1.75 7.22
N THR A 101 13.87 -1.06 6.08
CA THR A 101 14.00 0.40 6.02
C THR A 101 12.67 1.13 5.85
N HIS A 102 11.58 0.41 5.62
CA HIS A 102 10.26 0.93 5.27
C HIS A 102 10.26 1.86 4.04
N ARG A 103 11.30 1.80 3.19
CA ARG A 103 11.39 2.59 1.96
C ARG A 103 10.64 1.90 0.83
N VAL A 104 9.89 2.66 0.06
CA VAL A 104 9.31 2.19 -1.20
C VAL A 104 10.43 2.12 -2.23
N LEU A 105 10.83 0.92 -2.61
CA LEU A 105 11.89 0.67 -3.60
C LEU A 105 11.37 0.78 -5.03
N HIS A 106 10.12 0.41 -5.23
CA HIS A 106 9.45 0.47 -6.53
C HIS A 106 7.95 0.62 -6.37
N PHE A 107 7.31 1.20 -7.35
CA PHE A 107 5.84 1.23 -7.45
C PHE A 107 5.43 1.15 -8.92
N ARG A 108 4.23 0.61 -9.16
CA ARG A 108 3.68 0.43 -10.50
C ARG A 108 2.23 0.85 -10.54
N PHE A 109 1.88 1.76 -11.43
CA PHE A 109 0.47 2.09 -11.68
C PHE A 109 -0.19 0.98 -12.48
N ILE A 110 -1.42 0.65 -12.10
CA ILE A 110 -2.27 -0.31 -12.79
C ILE A 110 -3.62 0.34 -13.12
N TYR A 111 -4.19 -0.06 -14.28
CA TYR A 111 -5.44 0.51 -14.81
C TYR A 111 -6.55 -0.53 -14.92
N ARG A 112 -6.43 -1.59 -14.15
CA ARG A 112 -7.32 -2.74 -14.06
C ARG A 112 -7.16 -3.36 -12.67
N LYS A 113 -7.91 -4.44 -12.42
CA LYS A 113 -7.66 -5.27 -11.24
C LYS A 113 -6.23 -5.84 -11.30
N GLU A 114 -5.54 -5.91 -10.17
CA GLU A 114 -4.20 -6.48 -10.05
C GLU A 114 -4.11 -7.91 -10.58
N ARG A 115 -2.96 -8.27 -11.07
CA ARG A 115 -2.61 -9.61 -11.55
C ARG A 115 -1.24 -10.01 -11.04
N ILE A 116 -0.96 -11.31 -11.06
CA ILE A 116 0.34 -11.86 -10.67
C ILE A 116 1.48 -11.19 -11.44
N GLU A 117 1.27 -10.94 -12.74
CA GLU A 117 2.26 -10.31 -13.62
C GLU A 117 2.70 -8.91 -13.14
N ASP A 118 1.84 -8.17 -12.46
CA ASP A 118 2.18 -6.84 -11.93
C ASP A 118 3.23 -6.94 -10.82
N TYR A 119 3.10 -7.94 -9.97
CA TYR A 119 4.06 -8.23 -8.90
C TYR A 119 5.36 -8.80 -9.45
N LEU A 120 5.29 -9.76 -10.37
CA LEU A 120 6.48 -10.33 -11.01
C LEU A 120 7.27 -9.29 -11.78
N ALA A 121 6.61 -8.40 -12.51
CA ALA A 121 7.25 -7.30 -13.23
C ALA A 121 7.99 -6.32 -12.29
N GLY A 122 7.39 -6.00 -11.11
CA GLY A 122 8.04 -5.17 -10.10
C GLY A 122 9.27 -5.84 -9.50
N ILE A 123 9.18 -7.13 -9.16
CA ILE A 123 10.33 -7.90 -8.66
C ILE A 123 11.42 -8.01 -9.72
N ALA A 124 11.06 -8.27 -10.99
CA ALA A 124 12.00 -8.31 -12.10
C ALA A 124 12.70 -6.95 -12.31
N TYR A 125 11.98 -5.84 -12.14
CA TYR A 125 12.58 -4.50 -12.15
C TYR A 125 13.61 -4.36 -11.04
N LEU A 126 13.26 -4.69 -9.78
CA LEU A 126 14.16 -4.60 -8.64
C LEU A 126 15.41 -5.48 -8.81
N LYS A 127 15.26 -6.71 -9.35
CA LYS A 127 16.39 -7.59 -9.68
C LYS A 127 17.34 -6.95 -10.67
N ARG A 128 16.84 -6.27 -11.72
CA ARG A 128 17.68 -5.51 -12.68
C ARG A 128 18.42 -4.34 -12.04
N GLN A 129 17.91 -3.80 -10.92
CA GLN A 129 18.57 -2.77 -10.13
C GLN A 129 19.57 -3.34 -9.10
N GLY A 130 19.88 -4.64 -9.14
CA GLY A 130 20.81 -5.29 -8.21
C GLY A 130 20.17 -5.71 -6.88
N ILE A 131 18.85 -5.60 -6.72
CA ILE A 131 18.15 -6.03 -5.50
C ILE A 131 17.85 -7.52 -5.55
N ARG A 132 18.34 -8.28 -4.56
CA ARG A 132 17.98 -9.68 -4.34
C ARG A 132 16.85 -9.77 -3.30
N VAL A 133 15.74 -10.40 -3.67
CA VAL A 133 14.59 -10.58 -2.79
C VAL A 133 14.74 -11.88 -2.02
N SER A 134 14.86 -11.80 -0.69
CA SER A 134 15.03 -12.94 0.22
C SER A 134 13.71 -13.46 0.80
N GLY A 135 12.69 -12.64 0.86
CA GLY A 135 11.37 -12.99 1.37
C GLY A 135 10.33 -11.98 0.90
N VAL A 136 9.07 -12.39 0.88
CA VAL A 136 7.94 -11.56 0.45
C VAL A 136 6.81 -11.65 1.45
N ILE A 137 6.18 -10.50 1.70
CA ILE A 137 4.95 -10.39 2.48
C ILE A 137 3.88 -9.74 1.60
N SER A 138 2.68 -10.31 1.54
CA SER A 138 1.59 -9.81 0.70
C SER A 138 0.21 -10.21 1.25
N ASP A 139 -0.85 -9.61 0.68
CA ASP A 139 -2.26 -9.80 1.05
C ASP A 139 -2.90 -11.11 0.53
N GLY A 140 -2.13 -11.96 -0.17
CA GLY A 140 -2.58 -13.29 -0.56
C GLY A 140 -3.32 -13.37 -1.90
N LEU A 141 -2.95 -12.57 -2.89
CA LEU A 141 -3.46 -12.75 -4.26
C LEU A 141 -3.30 -14.22 -4.69
N SER A 142 -4.41 -14.83 -5.10
CA SER A 142 -4.44 -16.25 -5.49
C SER A 142 -3.40 -16.58 -6.56
N GLY A 143 -2.58 -17.61 -6.32
CA GLY A 143 -1.50 -18.03 -7.22
C GLY A 143 -0.18 -17.27 -7.07
N LEU A 144 -0.15 -16.11 -6.39
CA LEU A 144 1.08 -15.31 -6.25
C LEU A 144 2.18 -16.07 -5.50
N ARG A 145 1.85 -16.77 -4.41
CA ARG A 145 2.81 -17.63 -3.69
C ARG A 145 3.49 -18.62 -4.61
N LYS A 146 2.69 -19.32 -5.45
CA LYS A 146 3.22 -20.33 -6.40
C LYS A 146 4.13 -19.70 -7.45
N ALA A 147 3.77 -18.52 -7.94
CA ALA A 147 4.54 -17.79 -8.94
C ALA A 147 5.86 -17.21 -8.39
N LEU A 148 5.94 -17.00 -7.07
CA LEU A 148 7.14 -16.48 -6.39
C LEU A 148 8.07 -17.56 -5.85
N ALA A 149 7.68 -18.84 -5.93
CA ALA A 149 8.54 -19.93 -5.46
C ALA A 149 9.93 -19.88 -6.15
N PRO A 150 11.05 -20.16 -5.45
CA PRO A 150 11.14 -20.67 -4.07
C PRO A 150 11.26 -19.56 -2.98
N ILE A 151 10.90 -18.30 -3.26
CA ILE A 151 11.03 -17.20 -2.29
C ILE A 151 10.09 -17.45 -1.10
N PRO A 152 10.59 -17.42 0.16
CA PRO A 152 9.75 -17.48 1.34
C PRO A 152 8.62 -16.45 1.30
N TYR A 153 7.39 -16.90 1.52
CA TYR A 153 6.19 -16.07 1.37
C TYR A 153 5.41 -16.03 2.67
N GLN A 154 5.23 -14.83 3.22
CA GLN A 154 4.41 -14.55 4.40
C GLN A 154 3.07 -13.95 3.97
N TYR A 155 1.97 -14.50 4.46
CA TYR A 155 0.65 -13.91 4.32
C TYR A 155 0.36 -12.99 5.52
N PHE A 156 -0.17 -11.81 5.29
CA PHE A 156 -0.50 -10.88 6.36
C PHE A 156 -1.55 -11.46 7.30
N GLN A 157 -1.20 -11.63 8.57
CA GLN A 157 -2.12 -12.15 9.59
C GLN A 157 -3.35 -11.24 9.76
N PHE A 158 -3.18 -9.93 9.64
CA PHE A 158 -4.29 -8.98 9.73
C PHE A 158 -5.34 -9.20 8.61
N HIS A 159 -4.91 -9.42 7.36
CA HIS A 159 -5.84 -9.72 6.26
C HIS A 159 -6.58 -11.05 6.48
N GLN A 160 -5.92 -12.04 7.06
CA GLN A 160 -6.57 -13.29 7.45
C GLN A 160 -7.63 -13.05 8.54
N ILE A 161 -7.32 -12.24 9.56
CA ILE A 161 -8.28 -11.86 10.61
C ILE A 161 -9.48 -11.11 10.00
N GLN A 162 -9.24 -10.15 9.11
CA GLN A 162 -10.33 -9.45 8.41
C GLN A 162 -11.21 -10.41 7.60
N ARG A 163 -10.61 -11.38 6.91
CA ARG A 163 -11.35 -12.39 6.18
C ARG A 163 -12.23 -13.25 7.10
N ILE A 164 -11.73 -13.64 8.26
CA ILE A 164 -12.51 -14.39 9.25
C ILE A 164 -13.70 -13.54 9.75
N ARG A 165 -13.48 -12.25 10.05
CA ARG A 165 -14.56 -11.32 10.43
C ARG A 165 -15.63 -11.18 9.33
N GLN A 166 -15.22 -11.10 8.06
CA GLN A 166 -16.14 -11.04 6.92
C GLN A 166 -16.97 -12.31 6.76
N LEU A 167 -16.37 -13.49 6.96
CA LEU A 167 -17.02 -14.78 6.84
C LEU A 167 -17.96 -15.07 8.01
N LEU A 168 -17.54 -14.79 9.25
CA LEU A 168 -18.27 -15.11 10.48
C LEU A 168 -19.12 -13.95 11.02
N THR A 169 -19.05 -12.77 10.40
CA THR A 169 -19.69 -11.52 10.85
C THR A 169 -19.07 -10.96 12.15
N ASN A 170 -19.47 -9.73 12.51
CA ASN A 170 -19.01 -9.12 13.77
C ASN A 170 -19.67 -9.74 15.01
N HIS A 171 -20.88 -10.26 14.89
CA HIS A 171 -21.67 -10.82 15.97
C HIS A 171 -22.24 -12.19 15.55
N PRO A 172 -21.41 -13.25 15.48
CA PRO A 172 -21.87 -14.58 15.19
C PRO A 172 -22.79 -15.09 16.32
N LYS A 173 -23.85 -15.81 15.97
CA LYS A 173 -24.82 -16.33 16.95
C LYS A 173 -24.54 -17.77 17.35
N HIS A 174 -24.02 -18.58 16.42
CA HIS A 174 -23.79 -19.99 16.66
C HIS A 174 -22.47 -20.24 17.42
N PRO A 175 -22.44 -21.11 18.45
CA PRO A 175 -21.25 -21.37 19.27
C PRO A 175 -20.00 -21.73 18.46
N ALA A 176 -20.13 -22.58 17.43
CA ALA A 176 -19.02 -22.92 16.54
C ALA A 176 -18.41 -21.68 15.85
N SER A 177 -19.23 -20.74 15.41
CA SER A 177 -18.79 -19.52 14.76
C SER A 177 -18.16 -18.53 15.73
N ILE A 178 -18.67 -18.47 16.98
CA ILE A 178 -18.11 -17.65 18.06
C ILE A 178 -16.71 -18.17 18.38
N ALA A 179 -16.58 -19.47 18.70
CA ALA A 179 -15.31 -20.09 19.05
C ALA A 179 -14.26 -19.97 17.93
N LEU A 180 -14.63 -20.23 16.65
CA LEU A 180 -13.69 -20.09 15.54
C LEU A 180 -13.22 -18.65 15.33
N LYS A 181 -14.11 -17.67 15.56
CA LYS A 181 -13.75 -16.26 15.50
C LYS A 181 -12.76 -15.88 16.61
N GLU A 182 -12.98 -16.34 17.83
CA GLU A 182 -12.06 -16.12 18.96
C GLU A 182 -10.68 -16.73 18.69
N ILE A 183 -10.63 -17.96 18.17
CA ILE A 183 -9.39 -18.57 17.68
C ILE A 183 -8.74 -17.69 16.62
N GLY A 184 -9.48 -17.25 15.61
CA GLY A 184 -8.95 -16.38 14.55
C GLY A 184 -8.37 -15.06 15.06
N LEU A 185 -8.88 -14.51 16.15
CA LEU A 185 -8.34 -13.30 16.79
C LEU A 185 -7.03 -13.53 17.55
N GLN A 186 -6.75 -14.78 17.96
CA GLN A 186 -5.49 -15.16 18.62
C GLN A 186 -4.32 -15.35 17.65
N LEU A 187 -4.56 -15.25 16.31
CA LEU A 187 -3.57 -15.49 15.27
C LEU A 187 -2.26 -14.71 15.47
N THR A 188 -2.34 -13.46 15.93
CA THR A 188 -1.16 -12.60 16.16
C THR A 188 -0.48 -12.79 17.50
N GLN A 189 -1.10 -13.52 18.42
CA GLN A 189 -0.65 -13.70 19.82
C GLN A 189 -0.14 -15.10 20.11
N SER A 190 -0.36 -16.06 19.20
CA SER A 190 0.03 -17.46 19.32
C SER A 190 1.14 -17.82 18.37
N ASP A 191 1.92 -18.83 18.74
CA ASP A 191 2.82 -19.50 17.80
C ASP A 191 2.06 -20.47 16.88
N LYS A 192 2.75 -20.95 15.83
CA LYS A 192 2.17 -21.87 14.84
C LYS A 192 1.62 -23.15 15.47
N LYS A 193 2.33 -23.74 16.45
CA LYS A 193 1.96 -25.01 17.09
C LYS A 193 0.71 -24.84 17.95
N GLN A 194 0.69 -23.79 18.77
CA GLN A 194 -0.46 -23.44 19.60
C GLN A 194 -1.69 -23.18 18.75
N PHE A 195 -1.56 -22.35 17.70
CA PHE A 195 -2.67 -22.02 16.81
C PHE A 195 -3.21 -23.24 16.05
N ALA A 196 -2.32 -24.11 15.57
CA ALA A 196 -2.69 -25.37 14.93
C ALA A 196 -3.45 -26.29 15.90
N GLY A 197 -3.02 -26.36 17.17
CA GLY A 197 -3.69 -27.13 18.22
C GLY A 197 -5.12 -26.62 18.48
N LEU A 198 -5.31 -25.31 18.59
CA LEU A 198 -6.64 -24.71 18.75
C LEU A 198 -7.57 -25.03 17.59
N LEU A 199 -7.06 -24.94 16.34
CA LEU A 199 -7.84 -25.30 15.15
C LEU A 199 -8.20 -26.79 15.11
N ALA A 200 -7.28 -27.67 15.52
CA ALA A 200 -7.53 -29.12 15.56
C ALA A 200 -8.60 -29.47 16.59
N GLN A 201 -8.52 -28.93 17.81
CA GLN A 201 -9.52 -29.12 18.86
C GLN A 201 -10.91 -28.61 18.42
N TRP A 202 -10.94 -27.43 17.85
CA TRP A 202 -12.19 -26.86 17.31
C TRP A 202 -12.79 -27.77 16.21
N HIS A 203 -11.96 -28.25 15.30
CA HIS A 203 -12.40 -29.12 14.21
C HIS A 203 -12.98 -30.45 14.74
N GLU A 204 -12.32 -31.06 15.69
CA GLU A 204 -12.81 -32.34 16.29
C GLU A 204 -14.19 -32.15 16.93
N GLN A 205 -14.40 -31.04 17.60
CA GLN A 205 -15.70 -30.71 18.20
C GLN A 205 -16.79 -30.42 17.17
N TRP A 206 -16.47 -29.78 16.04
CA TRP A 206 -17.47 -29.25 15.12
C TRP A 206 -17.45 -29.85 13.71
N LYS A 207 -16.65 -30.90 13.47
CA LYS A 207 -16.56 -31.52 12.12
C LYS A 207 -17.90 -32.02 11.58
N ALA A 208 -18.72 -32.67 12.39
CA ALA A 208 -20.05 -33.14 11.98
C ALA A 208 -20.93 -31.98 11.53
N TYR A 209 -20.96 -30.88 12.29
CA TYR A 209 -21.66 -29.65 11.93
C TYR A 209 -21.16 -29.03 10.64
N LEU A 210 -19.84 -29.04 10.38
CA LEU A 210 -19.29 -28.57 9.11
C LEU A 210 -19.69 -29.42 7.91
N GLU A 211 -19.97 -30.69 8.11
CA GLU A 211 -20.30 -31.64 7.04
C GLU A 211 -21.79 -31.73 6.72
N GLU A 212 -22.62 -31.02 7.48
CA GLU A 212 -24.04 -30.93 7.19
C GLU A 212 -24.31 -30.41 5.78
N LYS A 213 -25.23 -31.10 5.08
CA LYS A 213 -25.58 -30.85 3.68
C LYS A 213 -27.06 -30.49 3.54
N THR A 214 -27.31 -29.47 2.74
CA THR A 214 -28.64 -29.11 2.28
C THR A 214 -28.80 -29.60 0.85
N PHE A 215 -29.76 -30.52 0.61
CA PHE A 215 -30.04 -31.06 -0.72
C PHE A 215 -31.00 -30.16 -1.48
N SER A 216 -30.89 -30.14 -2.80
CA SER A 216 -31.88 -29.53 -3.69
C SER A 216 -33.19 -30.27 -3.62
N GLU A 217 -34.31 -29.65 -4.00
CA GLU A 217 -35.66 -30.23 -3.97
C GLU A 217 -35.74 -31.56 -4.73
N ASN A 218 -34.99 -31.69 -5.81
CA ASN A 218 -34.93 -32.92 -6.61
C ASN A 218 -33.85 -33.93 -6.13
N GLY A 219 -33.14 -33.65 -5.05
CA GLY A 219 -32.07 -34.51 -4.51
C GLY A 219 -30.80 -34.63 -5.38
N ALA A 220 -30.77 -34.02 -6.58
CA ALA A 220 -29.70 -34.22 -7.55
C ALA A 220 -28.39 -33.51 -7.19
N SER A 221 -28.43 -32.52 -6.33
CA SER A 221 -27.24 -31.75 -5.88
C SER A 221 -27.34 -31.39 -4.40
N PHE A 222 -26.20 -31.10 -3.79
CA PHE A 222 -26.16 -30.61 -2.43
C PHE A 222 -25.25 -29.41 -2.31
N THR A 223 -25.48 -28.61 -1.27
CA THR A 223 -24.55 -27.58 -0.79
C THR A 223 -24.30 -27.82 0.70
N TYR A 224 -23.09 -27.46 1.17
CA TYR A 224 -22.85 -27.47 2.61
C TYR A 224 -23.70 -26.40 3.29
N THR A 225 -24.43 -26.78 4.33
CA THR A 225 -25.34 -25.91 5.08
C THR A 225 -24.57 -24.71 5.66
N HIS A 226 -23.40 -24.96 6.23
CA HIS A 226 -22.57 -23.96 6.93
C HIS A 226 -21.40 -23.45 6.09
N ARG A 227 -21.65 -23.06 4.82
CA ARG A 227 -20.62 -22.69 3.84
C ARG A 227 -19.65 -21.61 4.32
N ARG A 228 -20.14 -20.60 5.03
CA ARG A 228 -19.30 -19.48 5.51
C ARG A 228 -18.37 -19.90 6.65
N LEU A 229 -18.88 -20.67 7.61
CA LEU A 229 -18.10 -21.24 8.70
C LEU A 229 -17.02 -22.18 8.16
N ARG A 230 -17.42 -23.05 7.23
CA ARG A 230 -16.54 -23.97 6.52
C ARG A 230 -15.42 -23.21 5.77
N ALA A 231 -15.78 -22.16 5.05
CA ALA A 231 -14.81 -21.30 4.34
C ALA A 231 -13.84 -20.61 5.30
N ALA A 232 -14.31 -20.18 6.48
CA ALA A 232 -13.45 -19.58 7.50
C ALA A 232 -12.42 -20.58 8.03
N TYR A 233 -12.86 -21.76 8.44
CA TYR A 233 -11.98 -22.83 8.93
C TYR A 233 -10.93 -23.22 7.89
N PHE A 234 -11.35 -23.55 6.67
CA PHE A 234 -10.43 -23.96 5.60
C PHE A 234 -9.53 -22.82 5.10
N SER A 235 -9.93 -21.57 5.31
CA SER A 235 -9.04 -20.44 5.03
C SER A 235 -7.88 -20.39 6.03
N LEU A 236 -8.13 -20.65 7.33
CA LEU A 236 -7.09 -20.69 8.36
C LEU A 236 -6.15 -21.87 8.16
N THR A 237 -6.69 -23.08 7.97
CA THR A 237 -5.87 -24.29 7.84
C THR A 237 -5.00 -24.29 6.58
N ARG A 238 -5.55 -23.88 5.42
CA ARG A 238 -4.78 -23.80 4.16
C ARG A 238 -3.67 -22.77 4.17
N HIS A 239 -3.83 -21.69 4.92
CA HIS A 239 -2.84 -20.63 5.01
C HIS A 239 -1.91 -20.77 6.21
N LEU A 240 -2.09 -21.79 7.06
CA LEU A 240 -1.37 -21.92 8.32
C LEU A 240 0.14 -21.78 8.15
N ASP A 241 0.73 -22.47 7.18
CA ASP A 241 2.18 -22.41 6.96
C ASP A 241 2.67 -21.01 6.60
N ILE A 242 1.93 -20.33 5.72
CA ILE A 242 2.32 -19.00 5.25
C ILE A 242 1.92 -17.86 6.18
N LEU A 243 1.09 -18.12 7.17
CA LEU A 243 0.76 -17.18 8.25
C LEU A 243 1.87 -17.08 9.28
N TYR A 244 2.76 -18.09 9.36
CA TYR A 244 3.84 -18.18 10.30
C TYR A 244 5.22 -18.35 9.66
N THR A 245 5.38 -17.94 8.38
CA THR A 245 6.67 -17.96 7.68
C THR A 245 7.75 -17.19 8.45
N TYR A 246 7.38 -16.09 9.12
CA TYR A 246 8.29 -15.27 9.94
C TYR A 246 8.92 -16.05 11.12
N GLN A 247 8.24 -17.07 11.62
CA GLN A 247 8.79 -17.96 12.67
C GLN A 247 9.72 -19.01 12.09
N CYS A 248 9.48 -19.45 10.84
CA CYS A 248 10.31 -20.45 10.17
C CYS A 248 11.63 -19.86 9.64
N PHE A 249 11.67 -18.56 9.36
CA PHE A 249 12.79 -17.82 8.77
C PHE A 249 13.06 -16.52 9.54
N PRO A 250 13.44 -16.61 10.83
CA PRO A 250 13.64 -15.44 11.69
C PRO A 250 14.73 -14.50 11.14
N GLU A 251 15.73 -15.04 10.43
CA GLU A 251 16.82 -14.29 9.81
C GLU A 251 16.36 -13.33 8.72
N LEU A 252 15.18 -13.52 8.15
CA LEU A 252 14.60 -12.63 7.14
C LEU A 252 13.95 -11.39 7.74
N GLY A 253 13.73 -11.34 9.05
CA GLY A 253 13.10 -10.23 9.73
C GLY A 253 11.68 -9.92 9.22
N LEU A 254 10.95 -10.93 8.72
CA LEU A 254 9.60 -10.74 8.21
C LEU A 254 8.65 -10.37 9.34
N PRO A 255 7.94 -9.23 9.28
CA PRO A 255 6.90 -8.92 10.25
C PRO A 255 5.64 -9.77 10.02
N ASN A 256 4.88 -10.00 11.08
CA ASN A 256 3.56 -10.63 11.01
C ASN A 256 2.46 -9.63 10.64
N THR A 257 2.76 -8.32 10.65
CA THR A 257 1.83 -7.21 10.36
C THR A 257 2.35 -6.34 9.22
N ASN A 258 1.46 -5.50 8.65
CA ASN A 258 1.75 -4.62 7.51
C ASN A 258 1.63 -3.12 7.86
N ASN A 259 1.88 -2.75 9.10
CA ASN A 259 1.59 -1.41 9.61
C ASN A 259 2.21 -0.27 8.78
N ALA A 260 3.46 -0.43 8.32
CA ALA A 260 4.16 0.61 7.54
C ALA A 260 3.49 0.85 6.18
N LEU A 261 3.19 -0.22 5.44
CA LEU A 261 2.58 -0.11 4.11
C LEU A 261 1.10 0.30 4.20
N GLU A 262 0.37 -0.15 5.23
CA GLU A 262 -0.99 0.30 5.52
C GLU A 262 -1.04 1.80 5.87
N SER A 263 -0.11 2.29 6.67
CA SER A 263 0.03 3.72 6.99
C SER A 263 0.27 4.56 5.74
N LEU A 264 1.17 4.11 4.85
CA LEU A 264 1.38 4.77 3.56
C LEU A 264 0.12 4.75 2.71
N ASN A 265 -0.56 3.61 2.59
CA ASN A 265 -1.81 3.47 1.85
C ASN A 265 -2.92 4.39 2.40
N ALA A 266 -3.06 4.49 3.72
CA ALA A 266 -3.99 5.40 4.37
C ALA A 266 -3.66 6.88 4.06
N SER A 267 -2.38 7.24 4.13
CA SER A 267 -1.89 8.59 3.77
C SER A 267 -2.20 8.91 2.30
N LEU A 268 -1.90 8.01 1.37
CA LEU A 268 -2.21 8.16 -0.05
C LEU A 268 -3.72 8.38 -0.28
N LYS A 269 -4.57 7.55 0.35
CA LYS A 269 -6.03 7.66 0.24
C LYS A 269 -6.55 9.00 0.80
N THR A 270 -6.06 9.42 1.96
CA THR A 270 -6.45 10.68 2.61
C THR A 270 -6.06 11.88 1.74
N LYS A 271 -4.81 11.95 1.28
CA LYS A 271 -4.32 13.07 0.47
C LYS A 271 -5.03 13.15 -0.89
N LEU A 272 -5.27 12.02 -1.56
CA LEU A 272 -6.03 12.04 -2.81
C LEU A 272 -7.50 12.45 -2.61
N ARG A 273 -8.09 12.16 -1.45
CA ARG A 273 -9.45 12.60 -1.10
C ARG A 273 -9.55 14.11 -0.95
N LEU A 274 -8.50 14.79 -0.48
CA LEU A 274 -8.44 16.26 -0.41
C LEU A 274 -8.41 16.92 -1.80
N HIS A 275 -7.94 16.20 -2.81
CA HIS A 275 -7.78 16.69 -4.18
C HIS A 275 -8.77 16.03 -5.15
N ARG A 276 -10.06 16.01 -4.80
CA ARG A 276 -11.12 15.45 -5.64
C ARG A 276 -11.21 16.17 -6.99
N GLY A 277 -11.63 15.46 -8.04
CA GLY A 277 -11.84 16.05 -9.37
C GLY A 277 -10.59 16.30 -10.21
N ILE A 278 -9.40 15.92 -9.73
CA ILE A 278 -8.17 16.02 -10.53
C ILE A 278 -8.10 14.91 -11.60
N SER A 279 -7.48 15.22 -12.74
CA SER A 279 -7.26 14.25 -13.82
C SER A 279 -6.41 13.06 -13.35
N ARG A 280 -6.48 11.95 -14.10
CA ARG A 280 -5.67 10.75 -13.83
C ARG A 280 -4.18 11.05 -13.76
N GLU A 281 -3.64 11.81 -14.71
CA GLU A 281 -2.24 12.23 -14.72
C GLU A 281 -1.85 13.00 -13.47
N ARG A 282 -2.69 13.93 -13.02
CA ARG A 282 -2.44 14.67 -11.78
C ARG A 282 -2.50 13.77 -10.54
N LYS A 283 -3.40 12.76 -10.54
CA LYS A 283 -3.42 11.74 -9.47
C LYS A 283 -2.11 10.95 -9.43
N GLN A 284 -1.63 10.50 -10.58
CA GLN A 284 -0.34 9.79 -10.68
C GLN A 284 0.81 10.65 -10.15
N ARG A 285 0.91 11.92 -10.60
CA ARG A 285 1.95 12.82 -10.12
C ARG A 285 1.86 13.07 -8.62
N LEU A 286 0.65 13.20 -8.07
CA LEU A 286 0.46 13.36 -6.61
C LEU A 286 0.89 12.10 -5.86
N ILE A 287 0.49 10.91 -6.30
CA ILE A 287 0.91 9.64 -5.69
C ILE A 287 2.43 9.51 -5.73
N GLN A 288 3.05 9.75 -6.89
CA GLN A 288 4.50 9.73 -7.04
C GLN A 288 5.19 10.74 -6.10
N ALA A 289 4.65 11.95 -6.01
CA ALA A 289 5.15 12.98 -5.11
C ALA A 289 5.08 12.56 -3.64
N ILE A 290 3.98 11.93 -3.22
CA ILE A 290 3.79 11.45 -1.85
C ILE A 290 4.77 10.30 -1.55
N ILE A 291 4.94 9.35 -2.48
CA ILE A 291 5.88 8.22 -2.31
C ILE A 291 7.33 8.73 -2.19
N ILE A 292 7.73 9.68 -3.04
CA ILE A 292 9.07 10.28 -2.97
C ILE A 292 9.26 11.01 -1.63
N ALA A 293 8.25 11.76 -1.17
CA ALA A 293 8.30 12.48 0.10
C ALA A 293 8.24 11.55 1.33
N TYR A 294 7.66 10.37 1.19
CA TYR A 294 7.61 9.34 2.23
C TYR A 294 8.98 8.68 2.43
N ASN A 295 9.72 8.46 1.35
CA ASN A 295 11.04 7.86 1.45
C ASN A 295 11.98 8.83 2.19
N PRO A 296 12.52 8.47 3.36
CA PRO A 296 13.47 9.33 4.04
C PRO A 296 14.66 9.58 3.12
N CYS A 297 15.13 10.84 3.06
CA CYS A 297 16.43 11.14 2.45
C CYS A 297 17.48 10.22 3.08
N PRO A 298 18.44 9.68 2.30
CA PRO A 298 19.58 9.03 2.91
C PRO A 298 20.21 10.06 3.84
N ILE A 299 20.25 9.74 5.13
CA ILE A 299 21.09 10.47 6.08
C ILE A 299 22.50 10.22 5.55
N ASN A 300 23.16 11.26 5.04
CA ASN A 300 24.59 11.19 4.80
C ASN A 300 25.21 11.00 6.20
N GLU A 301 25.55 9.78 6.52
CA GLU A 301 26.47 9.49 7.61
C GLU A 301 27.81 10.09 7.17
N SER A 302 28.05 11.30 7.64
CA SER A 302 29.35 12.02 7.55
C SER A 302 30.31 11.47 8.57
#